data_7e77c727c76c3e349ae1cdc579fd5e64
#
_entry.id   7e77c727c76c3e349ae1cdc579fd5e64
#
_cell.length_a   1.000
_cell.length_b   1.000
_cell.length_c   1.000
_cell.angle_alpha   90.00
_cell.angle_beta   90.00
_cell.angle_gamma   90.00
#
_symmetry.space_group_name_H-M   'P 1'
#
loop_
_entity.id
_entity.type
_entity.pdbx_description
1 polymer ?
#
loop_
_entity_poly.entity_id
_entity_poly.type
_entity_poly.pdbx_seq_one_letter_code
_entity_poly.pdbx_strand_id
1 'polypeptide(L)'
;MFVSLALLAAQLSPVVIPFGKQPRIIEQPIAPIKTAGPLWASRCKDWDDWAKPAPPVRIHANTYLVGTCGISSILITGSQGDILIDGGPEEAASLIADNIRSLGVRLSDIRFILTSHEHFDHVGGIAKLQELTGATVITSAPAARVIASGTPGNDDPQVGVLKSFPPARVGRIVGDGEEVRLGNLMLTAIATPGHTPGALSWRWVSCDGGVCRTIVYADSLNPVSNDKYRFSDHRPISPRSARASPRSPRARVRSC
;
A
#
# COMPACT_ATOMS: atom_id res chain seq x y z
N MET A 1 3.67 1.47 65.51
CA MET A 1 2.46 1.36 64.65
C MET A 1 2.86 1.74 63.24
N PHE A 2 3.18 0.77 62.39
CA PHE A 2 3.52 1.00 60.98
C PHE A 2 2.30 0.60 60.15
N VAL A 3 1.73 1.57 59.44
CA VAL A 3 0.64 1.34 58.51
C VAL A 3 1.24 1.06 57.14
N SER A 4 1.18 -0.24 56.68
CA SER A 4 1.55 -0.62 55.33
C SER A 4 0.42 -0.23 54.37
N LEU A 5 0.73 0.68 53.46
CA LEU A 5 -0.13 0.98 52.32
C LEU A 5 0.12 -0.07 51.23
N ALA A 6 -0.82 -0.98 51.01
CA ALA A 6 -0.80 -1.91 49.88
C ALA A 6 -1.32 -1.17 48.63
N LEU A 7 -0.44 -0.97 47.63
CA LEU A 7 -0.87 -0.54 46.29
C LEU A 7 -1.55 -1.72 45.59
N LEU A 8 -2.85 -1.64 45.37
CA LEU A 8 -3.56 -2.53 44.45
C LEU A 8 -3.24 -2.11 43.01
N ALA A 9 -2.37 -2.84 42.35
CA ALA A 9 -2.23 -2.73 40.90
C ALA A 9 -3.43 -3.41 40.25
N ALA A 10 -4.33 -2.62 39.66
CA ALA A 10 -5.40 -3.15 38.84
C ALA A 10 -4.82 -3.76 37.56
N GLN A 11 -4.78 -5.08 37.50
CA GLN A 11 -4.46 -5.84 36.29
C GLN A 11 -5.66 -5.74 35.34
N LEU A 12 -5.51 -4.92 34.30
CA LEU A 12 -6.46 -4.93 33.18
C LEU A 12 -6.29 -6.24 32.42
N SER A 13 -7.24 -7.15 32.53
CA SER A 13 -7.29 -8.37 31.73
C SER A 13 -7.49 -8.02 30.26
N PRO A 14 -6.74 -8.65 29.32
CA PRO A 14 -6.93 -8.41 27.90
C PRO A 14 -8.32 -8.87 27.47
N VAL A 15 -9.04 -8.01 26.76
CA VAL A 15 -10.32 -8.37 26.13
C VAL A 15 -10.04 -9.29 24.94
N VAL A 16 -10.38 -10.56 25.08
CA VAL A 16 -10.28 -11.56 24.01
C VAL A 16 -11.57 -11.50 23.18
N ILE A 17 -11.48 -11.02 21.94
CA ILE A 17 -12.58 -11.08 20.98
C ILE A 17 -12.39 -12.34 20.13
N PRO A 18 -13.31 -13.35 20.20
CA PRO A 18 -13.17 -14.58 19.43
C PRO A 18 -13.64 -14.36 17.99
N PHE A 19 -12.69 -14.25 17.06
CA PHE A 19 -12.96 -14.35 15.63
C PHE A 19 -11.93 -15.30 14.99
N GLY A 20 -12.42 -16.47 14.53
CA GLY A 20 -11.59 -17.47 13.84
C GLY A 20 -10.55 -18.15 14.74
N LYS A 21 -9.89 -19.20 14.25
CA LYS A 21 -9.10 -20.17 15.04
C LYS A 21 -7.87 -19.65 15.79
N GLN A 22 -7.61 -18.33 15.85
CA GLN A 22 -6.66 -17.73 16.79
C GLN A 22 -7.12 -16.33 17.22
N PRO A 23 -7.14 -16.02 18.52
CA PRO A 23 -7.46 -14.68 19.00
C PRO A 23 -6.34 -13.70 18.56
N ARG A 24 -6.74 -12.64 17.88
CA ARG A 24 -5.84 -11.52 17.56
C ARG A 24 -5.68 -10.70 18.83
N ILE A 25 -4.51 -10.69 19.44
CA ILE A 25 -4.17 -9.72 20.49
C ILE A 25 -3.97 -8.40 19.75
N ILE A 26 -4.93 -7.49 19.85
CA ILE A 26 -4.74 -6.10 19.42
C ILE A 26 -3.91 -5.45 20.53
N GLU A 27 -2.60 -5.53 20.43
CA GLU A 27 -1.75 -4.64 21.21
C GLU A 27 -2.09 -3.22 20.76
N GLN A 28 -2.47 -2.38 21.74
CA GLN A 28 -2.77 -0.98 21.45
C GLN A 28 -1.56 -0.33 20.79
N PRO A 29 -1.74 0.46 19.73
CA PRO A 29 -0.60 1.05 19.04
C PRO A 29 0.22 1.87 20.02
N ILE A 30 1.53 1.60 20.03
CA ILE A 30 2.51 2.35 20.80
C ILE A 30 2.33 3.83 20.48
N ALA A 31 2.06 4.63 21.54
CA ALA A 31 1.78 6.06 21.46
C ALA A 31 2.89 6.85 20.72
N PRO A 32 2.66 8.05 20.34
CA PRO A 32 1.70 8.68 19.45
C PRO A 32 2.33 9.14 18.14
N ILE A 33 1.85 8.63 17.05
CA ILE A 33 2.21 9.03 15.68
C ILE A 33 1.85 10.52 15.38
N LYS A 34 1.29 11.27 16.33
CA LYS A 34 1.00 12.70 16.16
C LYS A 34 2.23 13.58 15.85
N THR A 35 3.45 13.08 16.11
CA THR A 35 4.71 13.81 15.87
C THR A 35 5.49 13.31 14.66
N ALA A 36 5.08 12.21 14.02
CA ALA A 36 5.85 11.59 12.94
C ALA A 36 5.85 12.44 11.66
N GLY A 37 4.77 13.17 11.35
CA GLY A 37 4.71 14.07 10.19
C GLY A 37 5.78 15.18 10.22
N PRO A 38 5.92 15.98 11.29
CA PRO A 38 6.99 16.94 11.44
C PRO A 38 8.39 16.31 11.41
N LEU A 39 8.56 15.14 12.01
CA LEU A 39 9.84 14.41 11.97
C LEU A 39 10.17 13.97 10.55
N TRP A 40 9.20 13.43 9.81
CA TRP A 40 9.37 13.05 8.42
C TRP A 40 9.78 14.28 7.58
N ALA A 41 9.04 15.39 7.67
CA ALA A 41 9.31 16.62 6.95
C ALA A 41 10.68 17.25 7.28
N SER A 42 11.19 17.03 8.50
CA SER A 42 12.55 17.48 8.87
C SER A 42 13.66 16.64 8.26
N ARG A 43 13.41 15.35 8.02
CA ARG A 43 14.39 14.37 7.52
C ARG A 43 14.38 14.22 6.01
N CYS A 44 13.22 14.38 5.39
CA CYS A 44 13.01 14.08 3.97
C CYS A 44 12.92 15.37 3.15
N LYS A 45 13.54 15.35 1.96
CA LYS A 45 13.57 16.42 0.97
C LYS A 45 13.17 15.89 -0.40
N ASP A 46 12.68 16.73 -1.28
CA ASP A 46 12.18 16.35 -2.62
C ASP A 46 13.24 15.70 -3.52
N TRP A 47 14.54 15.89 -3.21
CA TRP A 47 15.67 15.33 -3.97
C TRP A 47 16.40 14.22 -3.24
N ASP A 48 15.81 13.63 -2.22
CA ASP A 48 16.44 12.54 -1.48
C ASP A 48 16.54 11.27 -2.34
N ASP A 49 17.53 10.45 -2.00
CA ASP A 49 17.68 9.11 -2.58
C ASP A 49 16.43 8.27 -2.33
N TRP A 50 16.05 7.47 -3.32
CA TRP A 50 14.84 6.66 -3.27
C TRP A 50 14.84 5.61 -2.15
N ALA A 51 16.02 5.18 -1.69
CA ALA A 51 16.16 4.25 -0.57
C ALA A 51 16.43 4.96 0.78
N LYS A 52 16.50 6.32 0.82
CA LYS A 52 16.79 7.04 2.07
C LYS A 52 15.75 6.74 3.15
N PRO A 53 16.19 6.31 4.35
CA PRO A 53 15.30 5.96 5.45
C PRO A 53 14.38 7.11 5.89
N ALA A 54 13.09 6.81 6.03
CA ALA A 54 12.07 7.69 6.58
C ALA A 54 11.33 7.04 7.74
N PRO A 55 10.87 7.79 8.75
CA PRO A 55 10.00 7.24 9.78
C PRO A 55 8.59 7.02 9.20
N PRO A 56 7.81 6.04 9.72
CA PRO A 56 6.43 5.86 9.30
C PRO A 56 5.57 7.03 9.76
N VAL A 57 4.56 7.38 8.97
CA VAL A 57 3.63 8.49 9.25
C VAL A 57 2.19 8.02 9.13
N ARG A 58 1.35 8.31 10.13
CA ARG A 58 -0.09 8.11 10.01
C ARG A 58 -0.69 9.18 9.11
N ILE A 59 -1.28 8.76 8.00
CA ILE A 59 -1.97 9.65 7.06
C ILE A 59 -3.38 9.96 7.58
N HIS A 60 -4.19 8.93 7.78
CA HIS A 60 -5.54 9.04 8.31
C HIS A 60 -6.02 7.68 8.84
N ALA A 61 -6.65 7.68 10.01
CA ALA A 61 -7.25 6.48 10.62
C ALA A 61 -6.27 5.28 10.60
N ASN A 62 -6.56 4.28 9.77
CA ASN A 62 -5.82 3.04 9.60
C ASN A 62 -4.85 3.04 8.39
N THR A 63 -4.52 4.20 7.87
CA THR A 63 -3.65 4.38 6.69
C THR A 63 -2.34 5.05 7.08
N TYR A 64 -1.21 4.44 6.69
CA TYR A 64 0.12 4.87 7.08
C TYR A 64 1.06 4.92 5.87
N LEU A 65 1.89 5.96 5.78
CA LEU A 65 3.07 5.98 4.93
C LEU A 65 4.18 5.19 5.64
N VAL A 66 4.70 4.15 5.01
CA VAL A 66 5.74 3.27 5.56
C VAL A 66 6.97 3.14 4.63
N GLY A 67 6.96 3.88 3.53
CA GLY A 67 8.04 3.90 2.54
C GLY A 67 9.30 4.63 3.00
N THR A 68 10.02 5.13 2.03
CA THR A 68 11.26 5.90 2.20
C THR A 68 11.00 7.40 2.05
N CYS A 69 12.06 8.23 2.12
CA CYS A 69 11.93 9.66 1.80
C CYS A 69 11.59 9.89 0.32
N GLY A 70 12.13 9.08 -0.58
CA GLY A 70 11.97 9.28 -2.02
C GLY A 70 10.81 8.51 -2.63
N ILE A 71 10.44 7.35 -2.09
CA ILE A 71 9.39 6.49 -2.65
C ILE A 71 8.33 6.13 -1.60
N SER A 72 7.08 6.32 -1.95
CA SER A 72 5.95 6.01 -1.08
C SER A 72 5.61 4.53 -1.08
N SER A 73 5.36 3.97 0.11
CA SER A 73 4.66 2.68 0.29
C SER A 73 3.59 2.89 1.35
N ILE A 74 2.38 2.38 1.12
CA ILE A 74 1.22 2.63 1.97
C ILE A 74 0.77 1.36 2.66
N LEU A 75 0.70 1.39 3.99
CA LEU A 75 0.08 0.34 4.79
C LEU A 75 -1.34 0.73 5.17
N ILE A 76 -2.28 -0.20 5.00
CA ILE A 76 -3.68 -0.04 5.40
C ILE A 76 -4.03 -1.20 6.32
N THR A 77 -4.29 -0.91 7.60
CA THR A 77 -4.60 -1.95 8.58
C THR A 77 -6.09 -2.27 8.62
N GLY A 78 -6.42 -3.57 8.77
CA GLY A 78 -7.81 -4.05 8.74
C GLY A 78 -8.10 -5.15 9.76
N SER A 79 -9.38 -5.49 9.90
CA SER A 79 -9.85 -6.46 10.90
C SER A 79 -9.48 -7.91 10.59
N GLN A 80 -9.22 -8.26 9.32
CA GLN A 80 -8.90 -9.62 8.89
C GLN A 80 -7.50 -9.73 8.26
N GLY A 81 -6.69 -8.70 8.42
CA GLY A 81 -5.36 -8.56 7.87
C GLY A 81 -5.18 -7.20 7.24
N ASP A 82 -3.98 -6.97 6.74
CA ASP A 82 -3.50 -5.68 6.30
C ASP A 82 -3.13 -5.72 4.81
N ILE A 83 -3.13 -4.56 4.18
CA ILE A 83 -2.77 -4.39 2.77
C ILE A 83 -1.59 -3.42 2.71
N LEU A 84 -0.56 -3.80 1.97
CA LEU A 84 0.55 -2.93 1.60
C LEU A 84 0.41 -2.53 0.14
N ILE A 85 0.62 -1.27 -0.20
CA ILE A 85 0.73 -0.79 -1.59
C ILE A 85 2.18 -0.38 -1.81
N ASP A 86 2.82 -0.96 -2.82
CA ASP A 86 4.20 -0.85 -3.23
C ASP A 86 5.24 -1.34 -2.20
N GLY A 87 6.38 -1.75 -2.71
CA GLY A 87 7.49 -2.30 -1.94
C GLY A 87 8.75 -1.44 -1.95
N GLY A 88 8.71 -0.29 -2.64
CA GLY A 88 9.92 0.53 -2.82
C GLY A 88 10.99 -0.15 -3.69
N PRO A 89 12.18 0.45 -3.83
CA PRO A 89 13.32 -0.21 -4.42
C PRO A 89 13.77 -1.41 -3.56
N GLU A 90 14.56 -2.32 -4.14
CA GLU A 90 14.99 -3.56 -3.47
C GLU A 90 15.62 -3.29 -2.10
N GLU A 91 16.48 -2.28 -2.03
CA GLU A 91 17.22 -1.88 -0.82
C GLU A 91 16.29 -1.38 0.30
N ALA A 92 15.09 -0.90 -0.04
CA ALA A 92 14.13 -0.37 0.92
C ALA A 92 13.27 -1.44 1.60
N ALA A 93 13.26 -2.67 1.11
CA ALA A 93 12.36 -3.73 1.61
C ALA A 93 12.49 -3.97 3.13
N SER A 94 13.71 -4.03 3.65
CA SER A 94 13.96 -4.22 5.08
C SER A 94 13.51 -3.01 5.91
N LEU A 95 13.75 -1.80 5.42
CA LEU A 95 13.29 -0.57 6.07
C LEU A 95 11.75 -0.51 6.14
N ILE A 96 11.07 -0.83 5.04
CA ILE A 96 9.60 -0.87 4.99
C ILE A 96 9.07 -1.89 6.00
N ALA A 97 9.68 -3.08 6.06
CA ALA A 97 9.32 -4.10 7.05
C ALA A 97 9.54 -3.62 8.49
N ASP A 98 10.61 -2.88 8.77
CA ASP A 98 10.90 -2.33 10.10
C ASP A 98 9.95 -1.18 10.46
N ASN A 99 9.59 -0.33 9.50
CA ASN A 99 8.57 0.71 9.67
C ASN A 99 7.21 0.07 10.04
N ILE A 100 6.82 -1.00 9.36
CA ILE A 100 5.58 -1.74 9.65
C ILE A 100 5.62 -2.32 11.07
N ARG A 101 6.73 -2.97 11.46
CA ARG A 101 6.91 -3.51 12.82
C ARG A 101 6.85 -2.42 13.89
N SER A 102 7.42 -1.24 13.63
CA SER A 102 7.42 -0.12 14.56
C SER A 102 6.03 0.44 14.85
N LEU A 103 5.06 0.16 13.97
CA LEU A 103 3.63 0.46 14.16
C LEU A 103 2.90 -0.63 14.97
N GLY A 104 3.60 -1.63 15.50
CA GLY A 104 3.00 -2.76 16.21
C GLY A 104 2.34 -3.80 15.28
N VAL A 105 2.55 -3.71 13.97
CA VAL A 105 1.97 -4.63 12.98
C VAL A 105 2.92 -5.80 12.72
N ARG A 106 2.39 -7.02 12.78
CA ARG A 106 3.15 -8.22 12.43
C ARG A 106 3.19 -8.35 10.91
N LEU A 107 4.35 -8.68 10.35
CA LEU A 107 4.47 -8.87 8.90
C LEU A 107 3.54 -9.98 8.37
N SER A 108 3.28 -11.02 9.17
CA SER A 108 2.33 -12.09 8.83
C SER A 108 0.86 -11.64 8.74
N ASP A 109 0.53 -10.44 9.23
CA ASP A 109 -0.82 -9.88 9.11
C ASP A 109 -1.04 -9.21 7.75
N ILE A 110 0.02 -8.91 7.00
CA ILE A 110 -0.08 -8.41 5.63
C ILE A 110 -0.52 -9.57 4.73
N ARG A 111 -1.73 -9.47 4.20
CA ARG A 111 -2.35 -10.50 3.36
C ARG A 111 -2.19 -10.21 1.87
N PHE A 112 -2.18 -8.93 1.52
CA PHE A 112 -2.02 -8.50 0.14
C PHE A 112 -0.93 -7.45 0.01
N ILE A 113 -0.16 -7.56 -1.07
CA ILE A 113 0.71 -6.51 -1.57
C ILE A 113 0.14 -6.08 -2.92
N LEU A 114 -0.31 -4.83 -3.02
CA LEU A 114 -0.78 -4.22 -4.24
C LEU A 114 0.35 -3.42 -4.88
N THR A 115 0.30 -3.20 -6.19
CA THR A 115 1.29 -2.37 -6.87
C THR A 115 0.64 -1.17 -7.53
N SER A 116 1.33 -0.04 -7.57
CA SER A 116 0.94 1.10 -8.38
C SER A 116 1.41 0.91 -9.82
N HIS A 117 2.69 0.65 -10.04
CA HIS A 117 3.23 0.32 -11.35
C HIS A 117 4.47 -0.58 -11.25
N GLU A 118 5.00 -1.01 -12.39
CA GLU A 118 6.01 -2.07 -12.47
C GLU A 118 7.46 -1.60 -12.52
N HIS A 119 7.79 -0.35 -12.19
CA HIS A 119 9.16 0.10 -12.11
C HIS A 119 9.88 -0.36 -10.83
N PHE A 120 11.20 -0.56 -10.93
CA PHE A 120 12.03 -1.14 -9.87
C PHE A 120 11.99 -0.37 -8.55
N ASP A 121 11.77 0.94 -8.59
CA ASP A 121 11.67 1.80 -7.41
C ASP A 121 10.33 1.62 -6.64
N HIS A 122 9.32 1.03 -7.27
CA HIS A 122 8.04 0.68 -6.64
C HIS A 122 7.91 -0.81 -6.33
N VAL A 123 8.45 -1.68 -7.18
CA VAL A 123 8.26 -3.13 -7.04
C VAL A 123 9.53 -3.91 -6.70
N GLY A 124 10.69 -3.27 -6.67
CA GLY A 124 11.97 -3.94 -6.41
C GLY A 124 12.04 -4.68 -5.08
N GLY A 125 11.43 -4.11 -4.04
CA GLY A 125 11.37 -4.71 -2.71
C GLY A 125 10.29 -5.77 -2.52
N ILE A 126 9.39 -5.99 -3.50
CA ILE A 126 8.22 -6.88 -3.33
C ILE A 126 8.63 -8.33 -3.11
N ALA A 127 9.63 -8.84 -3.82
CA ALA A 127 10.08 -10.22 -3.65
C ALA A 127 10.46 -10.51 -2.18
N LYS A 128 11.25 -9.61 -1.57
CA LYS A 128 11.65 -9.71 -0.16
C LYS A 128 10.48 -9.53 0.79
N LEU A 129 9.61 -8.57 0.53
CA LEU A 129 8.41 -8.35 1.34
C LEU A 129 7.44 -9.53 1.24
N GLN A 130 7.28 -10.14 0.07
CA GLN A 130 6.49 -11.36 -0.11
C GLN A 130 7.06 -12.53 0.69
N GLU A 131 8.39 -12.72 0.69
CA GLU A 131 9.07 -13.73 1.51
C GLU A 131 8.78 -13.53 3.01
N LEU A 132 8.88 -12.29 3.49
CA LEU A 132 8.71 -11.93 4.91
C LEU A 132 7.25 -12.01 5.39
N THR A 133 6.30 -11.78 4.51
CA THR A 133 4.87 -11.66 4.87
C THR A 133 4.05 -12.88 4.49
N GLY A 134 4.45 -13.61 3.44
CA GLY A 134 3.62 -14.62 2.80
C GLY A 134 2.45 -14.05 2.00
N ALA A 135 2.43 -12.73 1.73
CA ALA A 135 1.32 -12.04 1.11
C ALA A 135 1.10 -12.44 -0.36
N THR A 136 -0.15 -12.36 -0.80
CA THR A 136 -0.51 -12.45 -2.21
C THR A 136 -0.26 -11.13 -2.91
N VAL A 137 0.58 -11.12 -3.95
CA VAL A 137 0.80 -9.94 -4.80
C VAL A 137 -0.36 -9.81 -5.78
N ILE A 138 -0.96 -8.62 -5.85
CA ILE A 138 -2.09 -8.28 -6.71
C ILE A 138 -1.71 -7.07 -7.56
N THR A 139 -1.85 -7.20 -8.88
CA THR A 139 -1.43 -6.18 -9.83
C THR A 139 -2.25 -6.24 -11.13
N SER A 140 -1.96 -5.37 -12.09
CA SER A 140 -2.54 -5.41 -13.45
C SER A 140 -1.92 -6.51 -14.32
N ALA A 141 -2.58 -6.87 -15.42
CA ALA A 141 -2.07 -7.88 -16.35
C ALA A 141 -0.75 -7.46 -17.02
N PRO A 142 -0.51 -6.21 -17.45
CA PRO A 142 0.79 -5.79 -17.95
C PRO A 142 1.89 -5.89 -16.88
N ALA A 143 1.67 -5.32 -15.70
CA ALA A 143 2.64 -5.33 -14.61
C ALA A 143 2.96 -6.74 -14.11
N ALA A 144 2.02 -7.68 -14.15
CA ALA A 144 2.23 -9.05 -13.72
C ALA A 144 3.37 -9.75 -14.48
N ARG A 145 3.51 -9.48 -15.80
CA ARG A 145 4.58 -10.06 -16.61
C ARG A 145 5.95 -9.53 -16.19
N VAL A 146 6.03 -8.23 -15.94
CA VAL A 146 7.26 -7.55 -15.51
C VAL A 146 7.67 -8.00 -14.11
N ILE A 147 6.74 -8.04 -13.16
CA ILE A 147 7.00 -8.48 -11.79
C ILE A 147 7.44 -9.96 -11.75
N ALA A 148 6.82 -10.81 -12.55
CA ALA A 148 7.17 -12.23 -12.61
C ALA A 148 8.53 -12.50 -13.26
N SER A 149 8.98 -11.65 -14.18
CA SER A 149 10.29 -11.76 -14.82
C SER A 149 11.39 -10.98 -14.10
N GLY A 150 11.05 -9.93 -13.36
CA GLY A 150 11.99 -8.97 -12.78
C GLY A 150 12.67 -8.08 -13.82
N THR A 151 12.13 -8.04 -15.05
CA THR A 151 12.74 -7.31 -16.17
C THR A 151 11.71 -6.38 -16.81
N PRO A 152 12.06 -5.09 -17.04
CA PRO A 152 11.19 -4.12 -17.70
C PRO A 152 10.68 -4.61 -19.05
N GLY A 153 9.43 -4.31 -19.38
CA GLY A 153 8.82 -4.66 -20.67
C GLY A 153 9.38 -3.82 -21.82
N ASN A 154 9.36 -4.39 -23.04
CA ASN A 154 9.79 -3.67 -24.25
C ASN A 154 8.81 -2.56 -24.66
N ASP A 155 7.61 -2.57 -24.11
CA ASP A 155 6.53 -1.59 -24.31
C ASP A 155 6.56 -0.46 -23.26
N ASP A 156 7.54 -0.48 -22.35
CA ASP A 156 7.72 0.55 -21.33
C ASP A 156 8.32 1.84 -21.94
N PRO A 157 7.77 3.02 -21.65
CA PRO A 157 8.32 4.29 -22.11
C PRO A 157 9.80 4.53 -21.73
N GLN A 158 10.25 3.90 -20.63
CA GLN A 158 11.61 4.04 -20.10
C GLN A 158 12.48 2.80 -20.37
N VAL A 159 12.09 1.94 -21.31
CA VAL A 159 12.86 0.74 -21.66
C VAL A 159 14.31 1.08 -21.99
N GLY A 160 15.24 0.26 -21.48
CA GLY A 160 16.68 0.45 -21.69
C GLY A 160 17.38 1.38 -20.68
N VAL A 161 16.63 2.11 -19.83
CA VAL A 161 17.21 2.90 -18.73
C VAL A 161 16.81 2.36 -17.35
N LEU A 162 15.78 1.50 -17.30
CA LEU A 162 15.31 0.89 -16.07
C LEU A 162 16.19 -0.29 -15.63
N LYS A 163 16.30 -0.47 -14.32
CA LYS A 163 17.00 -1.60 -13.71
C LYS A 163 16.08 -2.82 -13.61
N SER A 164 16.67 -4.01 -13.72
CA SER A 164 16.02 -5.26 -13.31
C SER A 164 15.96 -5.35 -11.79
N PHE A 165 15.06 -6.17 -11.27
CA PHE A 165 14.82 -6.38 -9.85
C PHE A 165 14.47 -7.85 -9.55
N PRO A 166 14.53 -8.31 -8.30
CA PRO A 166 14.17 -9.68 -7.94
C PRO A 166 12.72 -10.00 -8.32
N PRO A 167 12.45 -11.07 -9.07
CA PRO A 167 11.11 -11.45 -9.49
C PRO A 167 10.26 -11.87 -8.29
N ALA A 168 8.96 -11.56 -8.35
CA ALA A 168 7.98 -11.94 -7.34
C ALA A 168 6.82 -12.74 -7.96
N ARG A 169 6.16 -13.56 -7.13
CA ARG A 169 5.02 -14.37 -7.57
C ARG A 169 3.73 -13.57 -7.50
N VAL A 170 3.16 -13.25 -8.66
CA VAL A 170 1.83 -12.64 -8.75
C VAL A 170 0.76 -13.70 -8.48
N GLY A 171 -0.13 -13.43 -7.53
CA GLY A 171 -1.20 -14.35 -7.13
C GLY A 171 -2.57 -13.96 -7.66
N ARG A 172 -2.77 -12.67 -8.02
CA ARG A 172 -4.04 -12.20 -8.59
C ARG A 172 -3.81 -11.04 -9.54
N ILE A 173 -4.58 -11.02 -10.64
CA ILE A 173 -4.63 -9.91 -11.59
C ILE A 173 -5.96 -9.17 -11.39
N VAL A 174 -5.92 -7.84 -11.49
CA VAL A 174 -7.10 -6.96 -11.44
C VAL A 174 -7.09 -5.99 -12.60
N GLY A 175 -8.28 -5.58 -13.01
CA GLY A 175 -8.53 -4.58 -14.05
C GLY A 175 -9.14 -3.29 -13.48
N ASP A 176 -9.44 -2.35 -14.40
CA ASP A 176 -10.07 -1.09 -14.05
C ASP A 176 -11.43 -1.29 -13.37
N GLY A 177 -11.66 -0.59 -12.26
CA GLY A 177 -12.88 -0.66 -11.46
C GLY A 177 -13.02 -1.91 -10.59
N GLU A 178 -12.10 -2.88 -10.67
CA GLU A 178 -12.16 -4.07 -9.82
C GLU A 178 -11.82 -3.77 -8.36
N GLU A 179 -12.44 -4.52 -7.46
CA GLU A 179 -12.27 -4.34 -6.02
C GLU A 179 -11.42 -5.46 -5.41
N VAL A 180 -10.52 -5.05 -4.54
CA VAL A 180 -9.80 -5.93 -3.62
C VAL A 180 -10.42 -5.78 -2.23
N ARG A 181 -10.93 -6.90 -1.69
CA ARG A 181 -11.61 -6.93 -0.39
C ARG A 181 -10.85 -7.79 0.61
N LEU A 182 -10.71 -7.28 1.84
CA LEU A 182 -10.10 -7.99 2.96
C LEU A 182 -10.78 -7.55 4.26
N GLY A 183 -11.72 -8.34 4.76
CA GLY A 183 -12.53 -7.97 5.92
C GLY A 183 -13.27 -6.66 5.70
N ASN A 184 -12.96 -5.66 6.51
CA ASN A 184 -13.53 -4.29 6.40
C ASN A 184 -12.81 -3.40 5.38
N LEU A 185 -11.73 -3.89 4.77
CA LEU A 185 -11.02 -3.14 3.75
C LEU A 185 -11.61 -3.41 2.37
N MET A 186 -11.78 -2.36 1.58
CA MET A 186 -12.20 -2.42 0.19
C MET A 186 -11.44 -1.35 -0.60
N LEU A 187 -10.60 -1.80 -1.51
CA LEU A 187 -9.82 -0.94 -2.40
C LEU A 187 -10.27 -1.15 -3.84
N THR A 188 -10.51 -0.06 -4.56
CA THR A 188 -10.86 -0.09 -5.99
C THR A 188 -9.62 0.22 -6.82
N ALA A 189 -9.29 -0.64 -7.77
CA ALA A 189 -8.26 -0.38 -8.78
C ALA A 189 -8.79 0.62 -9.81
N ILE A 190 -7.97 1.58 -10.19
CA ILE A 190 -8.23 2.56 -11.24
C ILE A 190 -7.07 2.45 -12.22
N ALA A 191 -7.32 2.00 -13.44
CA ALA A 191 -6.27 1.92 -14.44
C ALA A 191 -5.82 3.34 -14.85
N THR A 192 -4.54 3.61 -14.69
CA THR A 192 -3.90 4.89 -15.02
C THR A 192 -2.68 4.70 -15.93
N PRO A 193 -2.80 3.91 -17.03
CA PRO A 193 -1.66 3.65 -17.90
C PRO A 193 -1.14 4.94 -18.54
N GLY A 194 0.18 5.04 -18.66
CA GLY A 194 0.85 6.20 -19.23
C GLY A 194 2.31 6.25 -18.81
N HIS A 195 2.57 6.35 -17.52
CA HIS A 195 3.92 6.24 -16.96
C HIS A 195 4.49 4.83 -17.21
N THR A 196 3.66 3.80 -16.99
CA THR A 196 3.88 2.43 -17.44
C THR A 196 2.60 1.85 -18.06
N PRO A 197 2.69 0.75 -18.84
CA PRO A 197 1.52 0.06 -19.36
C PRO A 197 0.61 -0.55 -18.28
N GLY A 198 1.18 -0.92 -17.13
CA GLY A 198 0.48 -1.64 -16.07
C GLY A 198 0.00 -0.76 -14.91
N ALA A 199 0.12 0.55 -15.01
CA ALA A 199 -0.14 1.48 -13.93
C ALA A 199 -1.57 1.43 -13.38
N LEU A 200 -1.67 1.39 -12.05
CA LEU A 200 -2.91 1.38 -11.26
C LEU A 200 -2.84 2.42 -10.15
N SER A 201 -3.82 3.30 -10.09
CA SER A 201 -4.12 4.06 -8.88
C SER A 201 -5.09 3.30 -8.00
N TRP A 202 -5.06 3.53 -6.68
CA TRP A 202 -5.90 2.82 -5.73
C TRP A 202 -6.76 3.78 -4.92
N ARG A 203 -8.05 3.46 -4.76
CA ARG A 203 -9.00 4.27 -4.00
C ARG A 203 -9.65 3.44 -2.90
N TRP A 204 -9.74 4.00 -1.69
CA TRP A 204 -10.47 3.41 -0.56
C TRP A 204 -11.07 4.47 0.35
N VAL A 205 -11.89 4.02 1.30
CA VAL A 205 -12.43 4.87 2.36
C VAL A 205 -11.77 4.48 3.66
N SER A 206 -11.30 5.46 4.43
CA SER A 206 -10.71 5.31 5.74
C SER A 206 -11.46 6.21 6.73
N CYS A 207 -11.88 5.65 7.89
CA CYS A 207 -12.73 6.34 8.86
C CYS A 207 -12.08 6.40 10.25
N ASP A 208 -12.16 7.55 10.91
CA ASP A 208 -11.69 7.78 12.28
C ASP A 208 -12.74 8.58 13.06
N GLY A 209 -13.21 8.05 14.21
CA GLY A 209 -14.17 8.75 15.08
C GLY A 209 -15.45 9.23 14.38
N GLY A 210 -15.94 8.47 13.37
CA GLY A 210 -17.11 8.86 12.57
C GLY A 210 -16.78 9.77 11.38
N VAL A 211 -15.54 10.23 11.23
CA VAL A 211 -15.08 11.03 10.08
C VAL A 211 -14.46 10.10 9.04
N CYS A 212 -15.14 9.94 7.91
CA CYS A 212 -14.66 9.14 6.80
C CYS A 212 -14.08 10.01 5.69
N ARG A 213 -12.97 9.56 5.11
CA ARG A 213 -12.32 10.21 3.96
C ARG A 213 -12.10 9.20 2.85
N THR A 214 -12.38 9.62 1.62
CA THR A 214 -11.91 8.89 0.44
C THR A 214 -10.45 9.25 0.22
N ILE A 215 -9.60 8.24 0.19
CA ILE A 215 -8.16 8.36 -0.08
C ILE A 215 -7.91 7.78 -1.46
N VAL A 216 -7.05 8.45 -2.22
CA VAL A 216 -6.54 7.95 -3.49
C VAL A 216 -5.03 7.94 -3.43
N TYR A 217 -4.43 6.78 -3.62
CA TYR A 217 -3.02 6.65 -3.95
C TYR A 217 -2.92 6.73 -5.48
N ALA A 218 -2.62 7.93 -5.95
CA ALA A 218 -2.40 8.15 -7.38
C ALA A 218 -1.04 7.59 -7.77
N ASP A 219 -1.04 6.83 -8.85
CA ASP A 219 0.19 6.40 -9.50
C ASP A 219 0.99 7.58 -10.05
N SER A 220 2.22 7.32 -10.50
CA SER A 220 3.05 8.29 -11.22
C SER A 220 2.34 8.73 -12.52
N LEU A 221 1.72 9.92 -12.48
CA LEU A 221 0.93 10.44 -13.61
C LEU A 221 1.78 11.29 -14.58
N ASN A 222 3.09 11.28 -14.45
CA ASN A 222 4.03 12.06 -15.26
C ASN A 222 4.51 11.26 -16.49
N PRO A 223 4.56 11.88 -17.68
CA PRO A 223 5.01 11.24 -18.91
C PRO A 223 6.54 11.24 -18.99
N VAL A 224 7.21 10.30 -18.33
CA VAL A 224 8.67 10.10 -18.43
C VAL A 224 8.93 9.02 -19.47
N SER A 225 9.92 9.26 -20.35
CA SER A 225 10.34 8.30 -21.38
C SER A 225 11.83 8.39 -21.64
N ASN A 226 12.39 7.37 -22.30
CA ASN A 226 13.70 7.48 -22.91
C ASN A 226 13.64 8.37 -24.17
N ASP A 227 14.81 8.74 -24.71
CA ASP A 227 14.91 9.67 -25.87
C ASP A 227 14.34 9.12 -27.18
N LYS A 228 14.08 7.82 -27.28
CA LYS A 228 13.56 7.15 -28.48
C LYS A 228 12.05 6.92 -28.44
N TYR A 229 11.46 6.92 -27.27
CA TYR A 229 10.02 6.70 -27.08
C TYR A 229 9.25 8.00 -27.30
N ARG A 230 8.22 7.95 -28.13
CA ARG A 230 7.32 9.08 -28.38
C ARG A 230 5.90 8.70 -28.03
N PHE A 231 5.29 9.32 -27.06
CA PHE A 231 3.91 9.08 -26.68
C PHE A 231 2.93 9.27 -27.83
N SER A 232 3.23 10.16 -28.81
CA SER A 232 2.42 10.35 -30.01
C SER A 232 2.30 9.15 -30.90
N ASP A 233 3.31 8.28 -30.90
CA ASP A 233 3.39 7.09 -31.75
C ASP A 233 2.62 5.91 -31.16
N HIS A 234 2.26 6.02 -29.88
CA HIS A 234 1.48 5.04 -29.15
C HIS A 234 0.05 5.57 -29.02
N ARG A 235 -0.93 4.83 -29.52
CA ARG A 235 -2.33 5.21 -29.35
C ARG A 235 -2.59 5.37 -27.86
N PRO A 236 -3.25 6.49 -27.43
CA PRO A 236 -3.71 6.58 -26.07
C PRO A 236 -4.49 5.30 -25.78
N ILE A 237 -4.14 4.62 -24.69
CA ILE A 237 -4.94 3.50 -24.18
C ILE A 237 -6.24 4.18 -23.75
N SER A 238 -7.12 4.39 -24.72
CA SER A 238 -8.47 4.86 -24.44
C SER A 238 -9.06 3.87 -23.46
N PRO A 239 -9.52 4.27 -22.29
CA PRO A 239 -10.35 3.41 -21.49
C PRO A 239 -11.48 3.00 -22.46
N ARG A 240 -11.46 1.74 -22.90
CA ARG A 240 -12.56 1.18 -23.67
C ARG A 240 -13.78 1.52 -22.86
N SER A 241 -14.62 2.38 -23.44
CA SER A 241 -15.87 2.81 -22.89
C SER A 241 -16.40 1.78 -21.92
N ALA A 242 -16.33 2.08 -20.63
CA ALA A 242 -17.11 1.37 -19.65
C ALA A 242 -18.55 1.44 -20.21
N ARG A 243 -19.02 0.35 -20.81
CA ARG A 243 -20.42 0.20 -21.12
C ARG A 243 -21.10 0.53 -19.82
N ALA A 244 -21.84 1.64 -19.81
CA ALA A 244 -22.59 2.08 -18.68
C ALA A 244 -23.39 0.89 -18.16
N SER A 245 -22.92 0.30 -17.06
CA SER A 245 -23.71 -0.65 -16.30
C SER A 245 -24.95 0.11 -15.84
N PRO A 246 -26.17 -0.41 -16.00
CA PRO A 246 -27.38 0.33 -15.65
C PRO A 246 -27.27 0.78 -14.20
N ARG A 247 -27.52 2.06 -13.97
CA ARG A 247 -27.48 2.69 -12.65
C ARG A 247 -28.27 1.86 -11.66
N SER A 248 -27.58 1.31 -10.67
CA SER A 248 -28.20 0.73 -9.49
C SER A 248 -29.08 1.80 -8.81
N PRO A 249 -30.32 1.51 -8.38
CA PRO A 249 -31.19 2.49 -7.79
C PRO A 249 -30.58 3.05 -6.51
N ARG A 250 -30.68 4.37 -6.37
CA ARG A 250 -30.23 5.13 -5.20
C ARG A 250 -30.78 4.50 -3.92
N ALA A 251 -29.90 3.97 -3.07
CA ALA A 251 -30.25 3.63 -1.72
C ALA A 251 -30.67 4.92 -0.99
N ARG A 252 -31.95 5.03 -0.60
CA ARG A 252 -32.42 6.07 0.30
C ARG A 252 -31.77 5.86 1.66
N VAL A 253 -30.95 6.83 2.07
CA VAL A 253 -30.50 6.95 3.46
C VAL A 253 -31.76 7.27 4.28
N ARG A 254 -32.20 6.32 5.12
CA ARG A 254 -33.15 6.59 6.19
C ARG A 254 -32.35 7.14 7.36
N SER A 255 -32.63 8.39 7.73
CA SER A 255 -32.21 8.98 8.98
C SER A 255 -32.94 8.27 10.15
N CYS A 256 -32.19 7.83 11.15
CA CYS A 256 -32.63 7.70 12.55
C CYS A 256 -31.77 8.61 13.40
#